data_35b5273841fc15babf9bdef2044d6f9e
#
_entry.id   35b5273841fc15babf9bdef2044d6f9e
#
_cell.length_a   1.000
_cell.length_b   1.000
_cell.length_c   1.000
_cell.angle_alpha   90.00
_cell.angle_beta   90.00
_cell.angle_gamma   90.00
#
_symmetry.space_group_name_H-M   'P 1'
#
loop_
_entity.id
_entity.type
_entity.pdbx_description
1 polymer ?
#
loop_
_entity_poly.entity_id
_entity_poly.type
_entity_poly.pdbx_seq_one_letter_code
_entity_poly.pdbx_strand_id
1 'polypeptide(L)'
;MFELLLYLHFLHMLSINPKEIEIPKLHRYLLGSIGPRPIAFASTVDKQGNVNLAPFSFFNVFSANPPVLIFSPARSGRTNTTKDTYNNVKNIPEAVINVVNHDMVHQMSLASSPYPSDVSEFEKSGFTPIDSELITPPRVKESPVQFECKVNDVIELGSQGGAGNLIICEVVRIHIQED
;
A
#
# COMPACT_ATOMS: atom_id res chain seq x y z
N MET A 1 48.84 -29.35 -20.06
CA MET A 1 48.04 -28.46 -20.91
C MET A 1 46.64 -28.47 -20.31
N PHE A 2 46.44 -27.59 -19.32
CA PHE A 2 45.12 -27.46 -18.65
C PHE A 2 44.27 -26.52 -19.49
N GLU A 3 43.25 -27.06 -20.15
CA GLU A 3 42.21 -26.25 -20.76
C GLU A 3 41.39 -25.61 -19.65
N LEU A 4 41.56 -24.31 -19.53
CA LEU A 4 40.72 -23.44 -18.72
C LEU A 4 39.40 -23.28 -19.48
N LEU A 5 38.43 -24.16 -19.25
CA LEU A 5 37.06 -23.99 -19.70
C LEU A 5 36.46 -22.75 -18.94
N LEU A 6 36.64 -21.59 -19.54
CA LEU A 6 35.87 -20.39 -19.22
C LEU A 6 34.40 -20.68 -19.56
N TYR A 7 33.63 -21.13 -18.58
CA TYR A 7 32.17 -21.06 -18.64
C TYR A 7 31.78 -19.58 -18.70
N LEU A 8 31.75 -19.06 -19.91
CA LEU A 8 30.99 -17.84 -20.20
C LEU A 8 29.51 -18.18 -19.94
N HIS A 9 29.06 -17.96 -18.74
CA HIS A 9 27.63 -17.86 -18.47
C HIS A 9 27.11 -16.66 -19.26
N PHE A 10 26.66 -16.91 -20.48
CA PHE A 10 25.83 -15.96 -21.19
C PHE A 10 24.57 -15.77 -20.32
N LEU A 11 24.49 -14.64 -19.62
CA LEU A 11 23.27 -14.22 -18.95
C LEU A 11 22.18 -14.15 -20.01
N HIS A 12 21.32 -15.15 -20.04
CA HIS A 12 20.21 -15.19 -20.98
C HIS A 12 19.14 -14.20 -20.47
N MET A 13 19.06 -13.03 -21.10
CA MET A 13 18.06 -12.04 -20.76
C MET A 13 16.70 -12.48 -21.30
N LEU A 14 15.71 -12.58 -20.40
CA LEU A 14 14.30 -12.77 -20.77
C LEU A 14 13.70 -11.42 -21.15
N SER A 15 13.37 -11.25 -22.44
CA SER A 15 12.67 -10.05 -22.92
C SER A 15 11.17 -10.32 -22.93
N ILE A 16 10.40 -9.43 -22.31
CA ILE A 16 8.94 -9.57 -22.14
C ILE A 16 8.24 -8.35 -22.68
N ASN A 17 7.30 -8.57 -23.62
CA ASN A 17 6.34 -7.54 -24.02
C ASN A 17 5.17 -7.54 -23.00
N PRO A 18 4.94 -6.45 -22.23
CA PRO A 18 3.88 -6.39 -21.24
C PRO A 18 2.46 -6.58 -21.81
N LYS A 19 2.27 -6.34 -23.12
CA LYS A 19 0.97 -6.49 -23.80
C LYS A 19 0.67 -7.93 -24.20
N GLU A 20 1.66 -8.82 -24.16
CA GLU A 20 1.57 -10.22 -24.61
C GLU A 20 1.60 -11.21 -23.45
N ILE A 21 1.56 -10.72 -22.23
CA ILE A 21 1.62 -11.54 -21.03
C ILE A 21 0.39 -11.32 -20.15
N GLU A 22 -0.09 -12.40 -19.53
CA GLU A 22 -1.20 -12.36 -18.58
C GLU A 22 -0.91 -11.44 -17.39
N ILE A 23 -1.89 -10.61 -17.00
CA ILE A 23 -1.75 -9.63 -15.91
C ILE A 23 -1.22 -10.24 -14.60
N PRO A 24 -1.67 -11.43 -14.13
CA PRO A 24 -1.13 -12.02 -12.91
C PRO A 24 0.35 -12.39 -13.01
N LYS A 25 0.83 -12.75 -14.21
CA LYS A 25 2.24 -13.09 -14.45
C LYS A 25 3.08 -11.82 -14.55
N LEU A 26 2.58 -10.79 -15.26
CA LEU A 26 3.22 -9.46 -15.31
C LEU A 26 3.35 -8.87 -13.91
N HIS A 27 2.30 -8.92 -13.11
CA HIS A 27 2.30 -8.44 -11.74
C HIS A 27 3.42 -9.09 -10.89
N ARG A 28 3.61 -10.42 -11.01
CA ARG A 28 4.70 -11.13 -10.32
C ARG A 28 6.08 -10.66 -10.75
N TYR A 29 6.29 -10.40 -12.06
CA TYR A 29 7.56 -9.85 -12.55
C TYR A 29 7.82 -8.45 -11.98
N LEU A 30 6.83 -7.56 -12.01
CA LEU A 30 6.96 -6.21 -11.46
C LEU A 30 7.26 -6.25 -9.96
N LEU A 31 6.53 -7.06 -9.18
CA LEU A 31 6.76 -7.19 -7.74
C LEU A 31 8.13 -7.79 -7.42
N GLY A 32 8.60 -8.77 -8.21
CA GLY A 32 9.89 -9.42 -8.00
C GLY A 32 11.08 -8.56 -8.43
N SER A 33 10.87 -7.64 -9.38
CA SER A 33 11.94 -6.78 -9.90
C SER A 33 12.14 -5.49 -9.11
N ILE A 34 11.11 -5.02 -8.41
CA ILE A 34 11.15 -3.79 -7.61
C ILE A 34 11.06 -4.16 -6.13
N GLY A 35 12.21 -4.19 -5.46
CA GLY A 35 12.30 -4.53 -4.04
C GLY A 35 13.63 -4.08 -3.41
N PRO A 36 13.68 -3.89 -2.08
CA PRO A 36 12.53 -3.95 -1.16
C PRO A 36 11.57 -2.77 -1.37
N ARG A 37 10.27 -3.00 -1.14
CA ARG A 37 9.25 -1.96 -1.15
C ARG A 37 8.82 -1.62 0.27
N PRO A 38 8.69 -0.35 0.63
CA PRO A 38 8.06 0.04 1.89
C PRO A 38 6.54 -0.30 1.85
N ILE A 39 5.92 -0.38 3.00
CA ILE A 39 4.49 -0.66 3.15
C ILE A 39 3.80 0.58 3.70
N ALA A 40 2.80 1.09 2.97
CA ALA A 40 1.80 1.98 3.51
C ALA A 40 0.73 1.13 4.21
N PHE A 41 0.73 1.09 5.53
CA PHE A 41 -0.36 0.48 6.29
C PHE A 41 -1.41 1.57 6.54
N ALA A 42 -2.35 1.67 5.59
CA ALA A 42 -3.27 2.79 5.49
C ALA A 42 -4.56 2.53 6.26
N SER A 43 -4.91 3.43 7.17
CA SER A 43 -6.25 3.51 7.76
C SER A 43 -7.05 4.63 7.09
N THR A 44 -8.32 4.35 6.86
CA THR A 44 -9.30 5.26 6.26
C THR A 44 -10.67 5.04 6.91
N VAL A 45 -11.62 5.96 6.75
CA VAL A 45 -12.99 5.82 7.25
C VAL A 45 -13.99 6.05 6.13
N ASP A 46 -15.13 5.38 6.19
CA ASP A 46 -16.26 5.65 5.33
C ASP A 46 -17.19 6.74 5.90
N LYS A 47 -18.25 7.10 5.17
CA LYS A 47 -19.24 8.10 5.61
C LYS A 47 -20.06 7.69 6.84
N GLN A 48 -20.09 6.41 7.17
CA GLN A 48 -20.77 5.84 8.34
C GLN A 48 -19.86 5.77 9.57
N GLY A 49 -18.56 6.06 9.41
CA GLY A 49 -17.56 5.97 10.47
C GLY A 49 -16.92 4.58 10.58
N ASN A 50 -17.19 3.67 9.65
CA ASN A 50 -16.50 2.37 9.64
C ASN A 50 -15.04 2.56 9.24
N VAL A 51 -14.15 2.01 10.03
CA VAL A 51 -12.70 2.11 9.83
C VAL A 51 -12.21 0.94 9.00
N ASN A 52 -11.41 1.22 7.96
CA ASN A 52 -10.70 0.24 7.15
C ASN A 52 -9.18 0.36 7.39
N LEU A 53 -8.48 -0.77 7.45
CA LEU A 53 -7.03 -0.84 7.63
C LEU A 53 -6.42 -1.85 6.66
N ALA A 54 -5.58 -1.41 5.72
CA ALA A 54 -5.02 -2.28 4.70
C ALA A 54 -3.57 -1.92 4.33
N PRO A 55 -2.69 -2.94 4.07
CA PRO A 55 -1.31 -2.72 3.64
C PRO A 55 -1.21 -2.60 2.12
N PHE A 56 -0.38 -1.63 1.67
CA PHE A 56 -0.07 -1.40 0.26
C PHE A 56 1.43 -1.26 0.05
N SER A 57 2.01 -2.07 -0.83
CA SER A 57 3.44 -2.03 -1.13
C SER A 57 3.80 -1.20 -2.37
N PHE A 58 2.83 -0.69 -3.10
CA PHE A 58 3.05 0.37 -4.09
C PHE A 58 2.98 1.71 -3.36
N PHE A 59 4.09 2.09 -2.74
CA PHE A 59 4.18 3.21 -1.81
C PHE A 59 5.58 3.82 -1.79
N ASN A 60 5.66 5.15 -1.73
CA ASN A 60 6.89 5.86 -1.39
C ASN A 60 6.61 7.33 -1.02
N VAL A 61 7.71 8.06 -0.61
CA VAL A 61 7.75 9.52 -0.48
C VAL A 61 8.14 10.14 -1.83
N PHE A 62 7.47 11.22 -2.23
CA PHE A 62 7.67 11.85 -3.54
C PHE A 62 8.04 13.32 -3.47
N SER A 63 7.81 13.99 -2.34
CA SER A 63 8.18 15.38 -2.13
C SER A 63 8.38 15.67 -0.64
N ALA A 64 9.31 16.57 -0.34
CA ALA A 64 9.53 17.10 1.01
C ALA A 64 8.90 18.49 1.20
N ASN A 65 8.64 19.23 0.11
CA ASN A 65 7.99 20.54 0.17
C ASN A 65 7.12 20.77 -1.08
N PRO A 66 5.78 20.63 -0.96
CA PRO A 66 5.06 20.10 0.21
C PRO A 66 5.44 18.63 0.51
N PRO A 67 5.25 18.13 1.75
CA PRO A 67 5.55 16.74 2.10
C PRO A 67 4.48 15.82 1.53
N VAL A 68 4.84 15.03 0.49
CA VAL A 68 3.90 14.19 -0.25
C VAL A 68 4.32 12.73 -0.22
N LEU A 69 3.39 11.89 0.19
CA LEU A 69 3.42 10.44 0.06
C LEU A 69 2.43 10.01 -1.04
N ILE A 70 2.78 8.95 -1.78
CA ILE A 70 1.85 8.33 -2.74
C ILE A 70 1.81 6.84 -2.48
N PHE A 71 0.60 6.29 -2.40
CA PHE A 71 0.37 4.85 -2.40
C PHE A 71 -0.73 4.48 -3.40
N SER A 72 -0.78 3.20 -3.80
CA SER A 72 -1.68 2.80 -4.89
C SER A 72 -2.43 1.50 -4.58
N PRO A 73 -3.67 1.58 -4.09
CA PRO A 73 -4.58 0.45 -4.07
C PRO A 73 -4.94 0.02 -5.51
N ALA A 74 -4.56 -1.20 -5.89
CA ALA A 74 -4.95 -1.73 -7.19
C ALA A 74 -6.38 -2.28 -7.17
N ARG A 75 -7.09 -2.16 -8.30
CA ARG A 75 -8.36 -2.85 -8.53
C ARG A 75 -8.16 -4.37 -8.43
N SER A 76 -9.15 -5.05 -7.90
CA SER A 76 -9.11 -6.53 -7.79
C SER A 76 -8.90 -7.17 -9.17
N GLY A 77 -7.88 -7.99 -9.30
CA GLY A 77 -7.62 -8.73 -10.54
C GLY A 77 -8.67 -9.81 -10.84
N ARG A 78 -9.49 -10.20 -9.86
CA ARG A 78 -10.53 -11.23 -10.01
C ARG A 78 -11.90 -10.65 -10.33
N THR A 79 -12.29 -9.58 -9.62
CA THR A 79 -13.65 -9.02 -9.67
C THR A 79 -13.70 -7.65 -10.33
N ASN A 80 -12.56 -7.05 -10.63
CA ASN A 80 -12.42 -5.67 -11.11
C ASN A 80 -13.06 -4.61 -10.19
N THR A 81 -13.24 -4.93 -8.90
CA THR A 81 -13.74 -3.98 -7.90
C THR A 81 -12.61 -3.10 -7.34
N THR A 82 -12.95 -1.91 -6.90
CA THR A 82 -12.07 -1.04 -6.13
C THR A 82 -11.92 -1.56 -4.69
N LYS A 83 -10.87 -1.12 -4.00
CA LYS A 83 -10.65 -1.39 -2.57
C LYS A 83 -11.42 -0.39 -1.71
N ASP A 84 -11.79 -0.79 -0.47
CA ASP A 84 -12.48 0.09 0.47
C ASP A 84 -11.66 1.35 0.77
N THR A 85 -10.35 1.23 0.91
CA THR A 85 -9.43 2.39 1.04
C THR A 85 -9.63 3.42 -0.08
N TYR A 86 -9.75 2.98 -1.35
CA TYR A 86 -10.02 3.88 -2.48
C TYR A 86 -11.40 4.54 -2.36
N ASN A 87 -12.42 3.75 -2.04
CA ASN A 87 -13.80 4.23 -1.92
C ASN A 87 -13.90 5.25 -0.77
N ASN A 88 -13.22 5.00 0.34
CA ASN A 88 -13.19 5.85 1.51
C ASN A 88 -12.56 7.21 1.19
N VAL A 89 -11.36 7.24 0.61
CA VAL A 89 -10.67 8.50 0.30
C VAL A 89 -11.36 9.33 -0.78
N LYS A 90 -12.16 8.72 -1.65
CA LYS A 90 -13.02 9.47 -2.60
C LYS A 90 -14.16 10.20 -1.90
N ASN A 91 -14.57 9.75 -0.72
CA ASN A 91 -15.66 10.33 0.05
C ASN A 91 -15.16 11.21 1.20
N ILE A 92 -14.15 10.75 1.92
CA ILE A 92 -13.46 11.46 3.01
C ILE A 92 -11.98 11.47 2.62
N PRO A 93 -11.47 12.59 2.06
CA PRO A 93 -10.13 12.69 1.48
C PRO A 93 -9.04 12.77 2.57
N GLU A 94 -9.01 11.77 3.43
CA GLU A 94 -8.11 11.65 4.57
C GLU A 94 -7.62 10.20 4.71
N ALA A 95 -6.37 10.03 5.12
CA ALA A 95 -5.78 8.73 5.44
C ALA A 95 -4.66 8.87 6.47
N VAL A 96 -4.49 7.88 7.32
CA VAL A 96 -3.24 7.72 8.08
C VAL A 96 -2.38 6.66 7.41
N ILE A 97 -1.12 6.97 7.19
CA ILE A 97 -0.12 6.00 6.76
C ILE A 97 0.71 5.61 7.98
N ASN A 98 0.57 4.35 8.41
CA ASN A 98 1.32 3.80 9.52
C ASN A 98 2.51 2.99 8.98
N VAL A 99 3.72 3.28 9.47
CA VAL A 99 4.92 2.51 9.11
C VAL A 99 4.90 1.19 9.87
N VAL A 100 5.15 0.10 9.16
CA VAL A 100 5.21 -1.24 9.76
C VAL A 100 6.66 -1.64 10.03
N ASN A 101 6.88 -2.31 11.16
CA ASN A 101 8.13 -2.94 11.50
C ASN A 101 7.98 -4.48 11.48
N HIS A 102 9.04 -5.20 11.79
CA HIS A 102 9.04 -6.67 11.76
C HIS A 102 8.05 -7.28 12.75
N ASP A 103 7.87 -6.68 13.92
CA ASP A 103 7.00 -7.22 14.97
C ASP A 103 5.51 -7.17 14.57
N MET A 104 5.15 -6.26 13.66
CA MET A 104 3.78 -6.11 13.15
C MET A 104 3.43 -7.06 12.00
N VAL A 105 4.40 -7.78 11.40
CA VAL A 105 4.24 -8.49 10.12
C VAL A 105 3.09 -9.51 10.14
N HIS A 106 2.98 -10.32 11.19
CA HIS A 106 1.93 -11.34 11.28
C HIS A 106 0.53 -10.74 11.33
N GLN A 107 0.33 -9.74 12.21
CA GLN A 107 -0.95 -9.06 12.37
C GLN A 107 -1.31 -8.24 11.12
N MET A 108 -0.33 -7.52 10.52
CA MET A 108 -0.52 -6.82 9.25
C MET A 108 -0.94 -7.78 8.13
N SER A 109 -0.39 -9.00 8.10
CA SER A 109 -0.80 -10.03 7.13
C SER A 109 -2.27 -10.42 7.29
N LEU A 110 -2.78 -10.49 8.52
CA LEU A 110 -4.21 -10.72 8.79
C LEU A 110 -5.07 -9.56 8.26
N ALA A 111 -4.65 -8.32 8.45
CA ALA A 111 -5.35 -7.15 7.91
C ALA A 111 -5.37 -7.09 6.37
N SER A 112 -4.54 -7.87 5.67
CA SER A 112 -4.56 -7.97 4.20
C SER A 112 -5.61 -8.93 3.65
N SER A 113 -6.31 -9.67 4.51
CA SER A 113 -7.34 -10.64 4.11
C SER A 113 -8.58 -9.94 3.56
N PRO A 114 -9.29 -10.56 2.61
CA PRO A 114 -10.51 -9.97 2.04
C PRO A 114 -11.69 -10.14 3.01
N TYR A 115 -11.84 -9.22 3.94
CA TYR A 115 -13.02 -9.15 4.80
C TYR A 115 -14.18 -8.41 4.11
N PRO A 116 -15.44 -8.65 4.50
CA PRO A 116 -16.55 -7.78 4.19
C PRO A 116 -16.32 -6.36 4.72
N SER A 117 -16.86 -5.34 4.05
CA SER A 117 -16.62 -3.92 4.39
C SER A 117 -17.22 -3.46 5.72
N ASP A 118 -18.09 -4.29 6.33
CA ASP A 118 -18.63 -4.10 7.69
C ASP A 118 -17.78 -4.76 8.80
N VAL A 119 -16.66 -5.40 8.42
CA VAL A 119 -15.74 -6.06 9.35
C VAL A 119 -14.50 -5.23 9.54
N SER A 120 -14.20 -4.84 10.78
CA SER A 120 -13.01 -4.07 11.13
C SER A 120 -11.74 -4.91 11.07
N GLU A 121 -10.80 -4.53 10.19
CA GLU A 121 -9.47 -5.14 10.14
C GLU A 121 -8.65 -4.87 11.40
N PHE A 122 -8.89 -3.76 12.11
CA PHE A 122 -8.27 -3.52 13.41
C PHE A 122 -8.59 -4.64 14.40
N GLU A 123 -9.89 -5.00 14.52
CA GLU A 123 -10.31 -6.08 15.41
C GLU A 123 -9.75 -7.44 14.98
N LYS A 124 -9.81 -7.74 13.67
CA LYS A 124 -9.36 -9.03 13.12
C LYS A 124 -7.86 -9.23 13.22
N SER A 125 -7.09 -8.17 13.11
CA SER A 125 -5.63 -8.22 13.21
C SER A 125 -5.09 -7.96 14.62
N GLY A 126 -5.94 -7.49 15.54
CA GLY A 126 -5.57 -7.21 16.93
C GLY A 126 -4.73 -5.94 17.10
N PHE A 127 -4.78 -5.00 16.13
CA PHE A 127 -4.19 -3.68 16.28
C PHE A 127 -5.10 -2.74 17.08
N THR A 128 -4.48 -1.81 17.79
CA THR A 128 -5.18 -0.83 18.63
C THR A 128 -5.37 0.49 17.87
N PRO A 129 -6.60 0.89 17.53
CA PRO A 129 -6.82 2.22 16.97
C PRO A 129 -6.64 3.29 18.06
N ILE A 130 -5.98 4.39 17.70
CA ILE A 130 -5.87 5.60 18.53
C ILE A 130 -6.25 6.82 17.69
N ASP A 131 -6.87 7.82 18.32
CA ASP A 131 -7.35 9.00 17.63
C ASP A 131 -6.22 9.78 16.95
N SER A 132 -6.48 10.26 15.75
CA SER A 132 -5.67 11.26 15.07
C SER A 132 -5.88 12.65 15.67
N GLU A 133 -4.93 13.57 15.45
CA GLU A 133 -5.02 14.94 15.96
C GLU A 133 -5.72 15.89 14.97
N LEU A 134 -5.55 15.69 13.66
CA LEU A 134 -5.98 16.65 12.63
C LEU A 134 -6.97 16.08 11.60
N ILE A 135 -7.15 14.75 11.60
CA ILE A 135 -8.00 14.05 10.63
C ILE A 135 -8.86 12.97 11.30
N THR A 136 -9.85 12.45 10.58
CA THR A 136 -10.82 11.48 11.12
C THR A 136 -10.28 10.05 11.23
N PRO A 137 -9.56 9.48 10.25
CA PRO A 137 -9.07 8.10 10.34
C PRO A 137 -8.14 7.90 11.52
N PRO A 138 -8.27 6.78 12.30
CA PRO A 138 -7.42 6.52 13.45
C PRO A 138 -6.02 6.10 13.03
N ARG A 139 -5.06 6.31 13.91
CA ARG A 139 -3.69 5.81 13.84
C ARG A 139 -3.62 4.39 14.41
N VAL A 140 -2.59 3.62 14.05
CA VAL A 140 -2.25 2.32 14.66
C VAL A 140 -1.27 2.54 15.79
N LYS A 141 -1.67 2.23 17.04
CA LYS A 141 -0.85 2.45 18.25
C LYS A 141 0.52 1.78 18.18
N GLU A 142 0.59 0.58 17.62
CA GLU A 142 1.79 -0.26 17.54
C GLU A 142 2.79 0.21 16.46
N SER A 143 2.38 1.15 15.60
CA SER A 143 3.25 1.68 14.56
C SER A 143 4.25 2.70 15.13
N PRO A 144 5.56 2.55 14.88
CA PRO A 144 6.56 3.47 15.39
C PRO A 144 6.55 4.85 14.73
N VAL A 145 5.98 4.96 13.51
CA VAL A 145 5.84 6.23 12.79
C VAL A 145 4.48 6.28 12.09
N GLN A 146 3.75 7.38 12.28
CA GLN A 146 2.43 7.56 11.69
C GLN A 146 2.35 8.93 11.01
N PHE A 147 1.80 8.95 9.79
CA PHE A 147 1.59 10.16 9.02
C PHE A 147 0.10 10.42 8.86
N GLU A 148 -0.41 11.48 9.46
CA GLU A 148 -1.74 11.98 9.16
C GLU A 148 -1.71 12.76 7.85
N CYS A 149 -2.56 12.39 6.91
CA CYS A 149 -2.53 12.90 5.54
C CYS A 149 -3.90 13.40 5.08
N LYS A 150 -3.89 14.51 4.35
CA LYS A 150 -4.99 14.92 3.48
C LYS A 150 -4.72 14.44 2.06
N VAL A 151 -5.75 13.89 1.43
CA VAL A 151 -5.65 13.40 0.04
C VAL A 151 -5.90 14.56 -0.91
N ASN A 152 -4.87 14.96 -1.63
CA ASN A 152 -4.94 16.08 -2.58
C ASN A 152 -5.54 15.65 -3.92
N ASP A 153 -5.27 14.40 -4.36
CA ASP A 153 -5.78 13.88 -5.61
C ASP A 153 -5.80 12.34 -5.64
N VAL A 154 -6.63 11.78 -6.51
CA VAL A 154 -6.70 10.34 -6.79
C VAL A 154 -6.67 10.14 -8.30
N ILE A 155 -5.56 9.62 -8.83
CA ILE A 155 -5.35 9.38 -10.26
C ILE A 155 -5.57 7.91 -10.58
N GLU A 156 -6.60 7.60 -11.34
CA GLU A 156 -6.88 6.26 -11.82
C GLU A 156 -6.01 5.96 -13.05
N LEU A 157 -5.12 4.95 -12.96
CA LEU A 157 -4.23 4.56 -14.06
C LEU A 157 -4.90 3.68 -15.10
N GLY A 158 -6.10 3.21 -14.81
CA GLY A 158 -6.90 2.38 -15.71
C GLY A 158 -8.17 1.88 -15.02
N SER A 159 -9.04 1.21 -15.80
CA SER A 159 -10.36 0.74 -15.36
C SER A 159 -10.48 -0.78 -15.23
N GLN A 160 -9.42 -1.53 -15.54
CA GLN A 160 -9.43 -2.99 -15.53
C GLN A 160 -8.77 -3.56 -14.27
N GLY A 161 -9.04 -4.83 -13.96
CA GLY A 161 -8.42 -5.54 -12.85
C GLY A 161 -6.90 -5.45 -12.87
N GLY A 162 -6.29 -5.14 -11.72
CA GLY A 162 -4.86 -4.88 -11.58
C GLY A 162 -4.44 -3.42 -11.83
N ALA A 163 -5.33 -2.56 -12.35
CA ALA A 163 -5.03 -1.14 -12.50
C ALA A 163 -4.87 -0.46 -11.14
N GLY A 164 -3.81 0.34 -11.00
CA GLY A 164 -3.53 1.12 -9.80
C GLY A 164 -4.38 2.39 -9.73
N ASN A 165 -4.59 2.86 -8.50
CA ASN A 165 -5.21 4.14 -8.21
C ASN A 165 -4.24 4.92 -7.34
N LEU A 166 -3.52 5.90 -7.91
CA LEU A 166 -2.56 6.69 -7.15
C LEU A 166 -3.31 7.61 -6.18
N ILE A 167 -3.11 7.42 -4.90
CA ILE A 167 -3.62 8.30 -3.85
C ILE A 167 -2.48 9.23 -3.44
N ILE A 168 -2.62 10.51 -3.75
CA ILE A 168 -1.62 11.56 -3.50
C ILE A 168 -1.96 12.24 -2.18
N CYS A 169 -1.12 12.01 -1.17
CA CYS A 169 -1.34 12.40 0.21
C CYS A 169 -0.35 13.50 0.62
N GLU A 170 -0.84 14.64 1.04
CA GLU A 170 -0.03 15.65 1.74
C GLU A 170 -0.03 15.34 3.23
N VAL A 171 1.16 15.21 3.80
CA VAL A 171 1.34 14.96 5.23
C VAL A 171 1.07 16.23 6.01
N VAL A 172 0.11 16.18 6.94
CA VAL A 172 -0.28 17.31 7.80
C VAL A 172 0.21 17.16 9.24
N ARG A 173 0.54 15.94 9.67
CA ARG A 173 1.13 15.65 10.98
C ARG A 173 1.98 14.39 10.90
N ILE A 174 3.09 14.38 11.64
CA ILE A 174 3.96 13.22 11.80
C ILE A 174 4.06 12.89 13.28
N HIS A 175 3.83 11.63 13.63
CA HIS A 175 4.06 11.08 14.95
C HIS A 175 5.22 10.09 14.86
N ILE A 176 6.22 10.25 15.70
CA ILE A 176 7.40 9.38 15.77
C ILE A 176 7.58 8.96 17.22
N GLN A 177 7.69 7.64 17.45
CA GLN A 177 7.99 7.11 18.77
C GLN A 177 9.39 7.57 19.18
N GLU A 178 9.49 8.21 20.34
CA GLU A 178 10.78 8.52 20.97
C GLU A 178 11.29 7.29 21.73
N ASP A 179 12.63 7.11 21.76
CA ASP A 179 13.32 6.01 22.46
C ASP A 179 13.26 6.19 24.00
#